data_765fb3f7cd01a0a74f1c273399209c28
#
_entry.id   765fb3f7cd01a0a74f1c273399209c28
#
_cell.length_a   1.000
_cell.length_b   1.000
_cell.length_c   1.000
_cell.angle_alpha   90.00
_cell.angle_beta   90.00
_cell.angle_gamma   90.00
#
_symmetry.space_group_name_H-M   'P 1'
#
loop_
_entity.id
_entity.type
_entity.pdbx_description
1 polymer ?
#
loop_
_entity_poly.entity_id
_entity_poly.type
_entity_poly.pdbx_seq_one_letter_code
_entity_poly.pdbx_strand_id
1 'polypeptide(L)'
;MKRTLVILSLICLSMAARAQGLPELADVRKLTDAVMVKVGKGDMEGGLKAFKHLTIIPEAEFDSMLGQTALQMPLITGRFGQVIGHEFISEDRIGESLARLNYIQRFEKHAMRWTFYVYRGKSGWVINTFRFDDKWHEMF
;
A
#
# COMPACT_ATOMS: atom_id res chain seq x y z
N MET A 1 61.09 -1.90 23.91
CA MET A 1 59.86 -2.59 23.52
C MET A 1 58.77 -1.58 23.39
N LYS A 2 58.43 -1.17 22.17
CA LYS A 2 57.35 -0.21 21.89
C LYS A 2 56.08 -1.01 21.54
N ARG A 3 55.08 -0.99 22.41
CA ARG A 3 53.75 -1.58 22.13
C ARG A 3 52.92 -0.54 21.40
N THR A 4 52.73 -0.77 20.11
CA THR A 4 51.84 0.04 19.28
C THR A 4 50.40 -0.44 19.49
N LEU A 5 49.57 0.40 20.12
CA LEU A 5 48.15 0.15 20.33
C LEU A 5 47.41 0.54 19.05
N VAL A 6 46.96 -0.44 18.29
CA VAL A 6 46.07 -0.20 17.12
C VAL A 6 44.65 -0.09 17.63
N ILE A 7 44.13 1.13 17.64
CA ILE A 7 42.71 1.38 17.93
C ILE A 7 41.94 1.16 16.63
N LEU A 8 41.24 0.03 16.54
CA LEU A 8 40.33 -0.28 15.46
C LEU A 8 39.00 0.44 15.72
N SER A 9 38.85 1.61 15.08
CA SER A 9 37.60 2.40 15.12
C SER A 9 36.52 1.69 14.30
N LEU A 10 35.60 1.04 14.98
CA LEU A 10 34.41 0.42 14.36
C LEU A 10 33.41 1.53 14.05
N ILE A 11 33.43 2.01 12.82
CA ILE A 11 32.40 2.94 12.32
C ILE A 11 31.12 2.13 12.09
N CYS A 12 30.23 2.13 13.07
CA CYS A 12 28.86 1.68 12.87
C CYS A 12 28.14 2.64 11.92
N LEU A 13 28.13 2.31 10.64
CA LEU A 13 27.25 2.94 9.68
C LEU A 13 25.82 2.48 10.01
N SER A 14 25.10 3.25 10.80
CA SER A 14 23.66 3.10 10.96
C SER A 14 23.01 3.46 9.62
N MET A 15 22.82 2.46 8.76
CA MET A 15 21.92 2.57 7.62
C MET A 15 20.51 2.74 8.19
N ALA A 16 20.06 4.00 8.30
CA ALA A 16 18.63 4.27 8.42
C ALA A 16 17.97 3.65 7.19
N ALA A 17 17.22 2.57 7.41
CA ALA A 17 16.40 1.95 6.36
C ALA A 17 15.30 2.95 5.97
N ARG A 18 15.63 3.85 5.05
CA ARG A 18 14.63 4.66 4.36
C ARG A 18 13.81 3.70 3.50
N ALA A 19 12.50 3.77 3.60
CA ALA A 19 11.62 3.08 2.67
C ALA A 19 12.06 3.41 1.24
N GLN A 20 12.65 2.43 0.57
CA GLN A 20 13.17 2.60 -0.79
C GLN A 20 11.96 2.53 -1.71
N GLY A 21 11.66 3.62 -2.42
CA GLY A 21 10.62 3.65 -3.42
C GLY A 21 10.92 2.72 -4.60
N LEU A 22 9.89 2.37 -5.36
CA LEU A 22 10.05 1.59 -6.58
C LEU A 22 10.54 2.48 -7.74
N PRO A 23 11.38 1.95 -8.64
CA PRO A 23 11.99 2.75 -9.70
C PRO A 23 10.98 3.28 -10.71
N GLU A 24 9.98 2.47 -11.08
CA GLU A 24 9.01 2.81 -12.11
C GLU A 24 7.56 2.74 -11.59
N LEU A 25 6.69 3.59 -12.15
CA LEU A 25 5.26 3.53 -11.84
C LEU A 25 4.63 2.17 -12.21
N ALA A 26 5.15 1.54 -13.27
CA ALA A 26 4.73 0.20 -13.67
C ALA A 26 4.99 -0.86 -12.58
N ASP A 27 6.04 -0.68 -11.76
CA ASP A 27 6.32 -1.59 -10.64
C ASP A 27 5.33 -1.37 -9.49
N VAL A 28 4.94 -0.12 -9.23
CA VAL A 28 3.85 0.18 -8.29
C VAL A 28 2.54 -0.45 -8.77
N ARG A 29 2.25 -0.36 -10.08
CA ARG A 29 1.07 -0.97 -10.66
C ARG A 29 1.06 -2.49 -10.46
N LYS A 30 2.17 -3.18 -10.69
CA LYS A 30 2.30 -4.63 -10.43
C LYS A 30 2.05 -4.95 -8.95
N LEU A 31 2.58 -4.14 -8.04
CA LEU A 31 2.36 -4.32 -6.61
C LEU A 31 0.88 -4.14 -6.25
N THR A 32 0.25 -3.06 -6.71
CA THR A 32 -1.17 -2.82 -6.43
C THR A 32 -2.09 -3.86 -7.08
N ASP A 33 -1.75 -4.36 -8.28
CA ASP A 33 -2.46 -5.49 -8.89
C ASP A 33 -2.37 -6.75 -7.99
N ALA A 34 -1.19 -7.05 -7.44
CA ALA A 34 -1.00 -8.18 -6.52
C ALA A 34 -1.77 -7.99 -5.19
N VAL A 35 -1.84 -6.76 -4.68
CA VAL A 35 -2.68 -6.39 -3.53
C VAL A 35 -4.14 -6.71 -3.84
N MET A 36 -4.63 -6.25 -4.98
CA MET A 36 -6.04 -6.42 -5.36
C MET A 36 -6.40 -7.88 -5.68
N VAL A 37 -5.47 -8.70 -6.12
CA VAL A 37 -5.67 -10.17 -6.22
C VAL A 37 -6.00 -10.77 -4.85
N LYS A 38 -5.30 -10.38 -3.78
CA LYS A 38 -5.59 -10.84 -2.42
C LYS A 38 -6.94 -10.31 -1.93
N VAL A 39 -7.16 -9.01 -2.07
CA VAL A 39 -8.41 -8.33 -1.69
C VAL A 39 -9.61 -8.92 -2.43
N GLY A 40 -9.48 -9.20 -3.71
CA GLY A 40 -10.52 -9.81 -4.55
C GLY A 40 -10.85 -11.27 -4.21
N LYS A 41 -10.01 -11.90 -3.37
CA LYS A 41 -10.25 -13.23 -2.78
C LYS A 41 -10.77 -13.16 -1.34
N GLY A 42 -10.98 -11.95 -0.81
CA GLY A 42 -11.43 -11.73 0.57
C GLY A 42 -10.28 -11.61 1.59
N ASP A 43 -9.01 -11.72 1.17
CA ASP A 43 -7.84 -11.53 2.02
C ASP A 43 -7.48 -10.05 2.14
N MET A 44 -8.29 -9.30 2.88
CA MET A 44 -8.12 -7.87 3.10
C MET A 44 -6.83 -7.55 3.85
N GLU A 45 -6.56 -8.30 4.92
CA GLU A 45 -5.37 -8.11 5.74
C GLU A 45 -4.08 -8.39 4.97
N GLY A 46 -4.03 -9.51 4.24
CA GLY A 46 -2.90 -9.85 3.40
C GLY A 46 -2.67 -8.86 2.26
N GLY A 47 -3.74 -8.31 1.69
CA GLY A 47 -3.68 -7.24 0.71
C GLY A 47 -3.03 -5.97 1.27
N LEU A 48 -3.52 -5.48 2.42
CA LEU A 48 -2.98 -4.28 3.08
C LEU A 48 -1.51 -4.48 3.50
N LYS A 49 -1.16 -5.60 4.11
CA LYS A 49 0.21 -5.92 4.51
C LYS A 49 1.20 -5.97 3.34
N ALA A 50 0.74 -6.34 2.14
CA ALA A 50 1.60 -6.50 0.98
C ALA A 50 2.29 -5.20 0.54
N PHE A 51 1.70 -4.04 0.78
CA PHE A 51 2.29 -2.76 0.43
C PHE A 51 2.74 -1.90 1.63
N LYS A 52 2.65 -2.42 2.86
CA LYS A 52 3.04 -1.70 4.07
C LYS A 52 4.46 -1.11 3.97
N HIS A 53 5.40 -1.85 3.38
CA HIS A 53 6.80 -1.44 3.21
C HIS A 53 7.01 -0.29 2.21
N LEU A 54 6.04 -0.03 1.34
CA LEU A 54 6.11 1.01 0.30
C LEU A 54 5.35 2.28 0.68
N THR A 55 4.68 2.32 1.82
CA THR A 55 3.96 3.51 2.28
C THR A 55 4.81 4.36 3.22
N ILE A 56 4.51 5.66 3.25
CA ILE A 56 5.08 6.61 4.21
C ILE A 56 4.34 6.65 5.55
N ILE A 57 3.23 5.93 5.65
CA ILE A 57 2.41 5.86 6.88
C ILE A 57 3.26 5.20 7.98
N PRO A 58 3.35 5.81 9.18
CA PRO A 58 4.07 5.20 10.30
C PRO A 58 3.55 3.80 10.63
N GLU A 59 4.45 2.90 10.98
CA GLU A 59 4.12 1.48 11.19
C GLU A 59 3.00 1.28 12.22
N ALA A 60 3.06 1.97 13.37
CA ALA A 60 2.05 1.88 14.41
C ALA A 60 0.67 2.38 13.94
N GLU A 61 0.64 3.42 13.11
CA GLU A 61 -0.60 3.94 12.52
C GLU A 61 -1.18 2.94 11.52
N PHE A 62 -0.33 2.34 10.68
CA PHE A 62 -0.74 1.31 9.73
C PHE A 62 -1.30 0.08 10.44
N ASP A 63 -0.65 -0.39 11.52
CA ASP A 63 -1.12 -1.53 12.30
C ASP A 63 -2.44 -1.25 13.02
N SER A 64 -2.62 -0.02 13.52
CA SER A 64 -3.91 0.41 14.09
C SER A 64 -5.04 0.35 13.05
N MET A 65 -4.76 0.84 11.85
CA MET A 65 -5.72 0.77 10.73
C MET A 65 -6.04 -0.67 10.34
N LEU A 66 -5.06 -1.57 10.30
CA LEU A 66 -5.30 -3.01 10.05
C LEU A 66 -6.27 -3.60 11.08
N GLY A 67 -6.06 -3.31 12.36
CA GLY A 67 -6.95 -3.77 13.43
C GLY A 67 -8.38 -3.25 13.28
N GLN A 68 -8.54 -1.96 12.98
CA GLN A 68 -9.86 -1.35 12.74
C GLN A 68 -10.55 -1.96 11.52
N THR A 69 -9.81 -2.19 10.43
CA THR A 69 -10.35 -2.82 9.22
C THR A 69 -10.85 -4.24 9.51
N ALA A 70 -10.08 -5.03 10.25
CA ALA A 70 -10.47 -6.39 10.63
C ALA A 70 -11.79 -6.42 11.41
N LEU A 71 -12.02 -5.44 12.30
CA LEU A 71 -13.27 -5.31 13.04
C LEU A 71 -14.48 -4.94 12.17
N GLN A 72 -14.26 -4.22 11.07
CA GLN A 72 -15.32 -3.77 10.16
C GLN A 72 -15.71 -4.84 9.13
N MET A 73 -14.82 -5.75 8.79
CA MET A 73 -15.04 -6.74 7.72
C MET A 73 -16.30 -7.58 7.89
N PRO A 74 -16.66 -8.10 9.09
CA PRO A 74 -17.91 -8.84 9.26
C PRO A 74 -19.17 -8.02 8.93
N LEU A 75 -19.17 -6.72 9.24
CA LEU A 75 -20.29 -5.82 8.93
C LEU A 75 -20.39 -5.56 7.43
N ILE A 76 -19.24 -5.38 6.77
CA ILE A 76 -19.16 -5.17 5.32
C ILE A 76 -19.68 -6.40 4.57
N THR A 77 -19.18 -7.60 4.90
CA THR A 77 -19.63 -8.85 4.27
C THR A 77 -21.08 -9.19 4.59
N GLY A 78 -21.54 -8.88 5.80
CA GLY A 78 -22.94 -9.03 6.18
C GLY A 78 -23.88 -8.15 5.34
N ARG A 79 -23.45 -6.93 5.00
CA ARG A 79 -24.24 -5.98 4.20
C ARG A 79 -24.09 -6.22 2.69
N PHE A 80 -22.89 -6.48 2.20
CA PHE A 80 -22.58 -6.52 0.76
C PHE A 80 -22.53 -7.92 0.18
N GLY A 81 -22.54 -8.95 1.01
CA GLY A 81 -22.33 -10.34 0.60
C GLY A 81 -20.85 -10.70 0.55
N GLN A 82 -20.53 -11.85 -0.03
CA GLN A 82 -19.17 -12.33 -0.17
C GLN A 82 -18.40 -11.55 -1.25
N VAL A 83 -17.10 -11.48 -1.11
CA VAL A 83 -16.21 -10.93 -2.14
C VAL A 83 -16.21 -11.88 -3.34
N ILE A 84 -16.41 -11.36 -4.55
CA ILE A 84 -16.46 -12.13 -5.79
C ILE A 84 -15.37 -11.75 -6.80
N GLY A 85 -14.51 -10.80 -6.49
CA GLY A 85 -13.41 -10.43 -7.36
C GLY A 85 -12.96 -8.98 -7.20
N HIS A 86 -12.20 -8.52 -8.17
CA HIS A 86 -11.75 -7.13 -8.29
C HIS A 86 -11.61 -6.74 -9.76
N GLU A 87 -11.53 -5.44 -10.02
CA GLU A 87 -11.24 -4.88 -11.34
C GLU A 87 -10.28 -3.68 -11.22
N PHE A 88 -9.37 -3.54 -12.17
CA PHE A 88 -8.65 -2.29 -12.38
C PHE A 88 -9.53 -1.32 -13.18
N ILE A 89 -9.56 -0.06 -12.77
CA ILE A 89 -10.40 0.96 -13.42
C ILE A 89 -9.57 1.96 -14.20
N SER A 90 -8.62 2.65 -13.55
CA SER A 90 -7.84 3.69 -14.21
C SER A 90 -6.51 3.96 -13.53
N GLU A 91 -5.58 4.52 -14.32
CA GLU A 91 -4.37 5.18 -13.87
C GLU A 91 -4.43 6.63 -14.35
N ASP A 92 -4.47 7.56 -13.41
CA ASP A 92 -4.48 8.99 -13.70
C ASP A 92 -3.18 9.62 -13.24
N ARG A 93 -2.62 10.53 -14.04
CA ARG A 93 -1.35 11.21 -13.74
C ARG A 93 -1.53 12.71 -13.70
N ILE A 94 -0.79 13.35 -12.79
CA ILE A 94 -0.67 14.82 -12.72
C ILE A 94 0.83 15.15 -12.74
N GLY A 95 1.30 15.78 -13.83
CA GLY A 95 2.71 16.02 -14.03
C GLY A 95 3.52 14.72 -14.07
N GLU A 96 4.76 14.77 -13.60
CA GLU A 96 5.69 13.64 -13.62
C GLU A 96 5.80 12.89 -12.29
N SER A 97 5.24 13.45 -11.22
CA SER A 97 5.49 13.00 -9.85
C SER A 97 4.27 12.46 -9.13
N LEU A 98 3.08 12.61 -9.68
CA LEU A 98 1.84 12.19 -9.04
C LEU A 98 1.07 11.22 -9.92
N ALA A 99 0.60 10.14 -9.32
CA ALA A 99 -0.31 9.21 -9.99
C ALA A 99 -1.38 8.71 -9.01
N ARG A 100 -2.49 8.29 -9.57
CA ARG A 100 -3.60 7.67 -8.86
C ARG A 100 -4.01 6.40 -9.58
N LEU A 101 -4.03 5.29 -8.84
CA LEU A 101 -4.46 3.98 -9.34
C LEU A 101 -5.80 3.64 -8.71
N ASN A 102 -6.83 3.43 -9.52
CA ASN A 102 -8.18 3.15 -9.09
C ASN A 102 -8.56 1.71 -9.41
N TYR A 103 -9.18 1.06 -8.43
CA TYR A 103 -9.71 -0.30 -8.53
C TYR A 103 -11.08 -0.37 -7.88
N ILE A 104 -11.81 -1.43 -8.17
CA ILE A 104 -12.97 -1.84 -7.38
C ILE A 104 -12.76 -3.27 -6.83
N GLN A 105 -13.17 -3.47 -5.59
CA GLN A 105 -13.41 -4.78 -4.98
C GLN A 105 -14.88 -5.10 -5.16
N ARG A 106 -15.18 -6.25 -5.71
CA ARG A 106 -16.56 -6.67 -6.04
C ARG A 106 -17.09 -7.60 -4.98
N PHE A 107 -18.31 -7.32 -4.54
CA PHE A 107 -19.11 -8.15 -3.65
C PHE A 107 -20.36 -8.62 -4.39
N GLU A 108 -21.08 -9.60 -3.83
CA GLU A 108 -22.31 -10.11 -4.44
C GLU A 108 -23.38 -9.03 -4.69
N LYS A 109 -23.46 -8.02 -3.82
CA LYS A 109 -24.50 -6.99 -3.83
C LYS A 109 -24.00 -5.56 -3.97
N HIS A 110 -22.68 -5.34 -3.90
CA HIS A 110 -22.08 -4.01 -3.86
C HIS A 110 -20.64 -4.01 -4.35
N ALA A 111 -20.06 -2.82 -4.51
CA ALA A 111 -18.65 -2.64 -4.80
C ALA A 111 -18.02 -1.67 -3.80
N MET A 112 -16.73 -1.88 -3.50
CA MET A 112 -15.91 -0.90 -2.80
C MET A 112 -14.84 -0.40 -3.75
N ARG A 113 -14.66 0.92 -3.81
CA ARG A 113 -13.54 1.50 -4.55
C ARG A 113 -12.27 1.43 -3.70
N TRP A 114 -11.16 1.23 -4.38
CA TRP A 114 -9.82 1.30 -3.85
C TRP A 114 -9.04 2.32 -4.65
N THR A 115 -8.38 3.24 -3.96
CA THR A 115 -7.57 4.26 -4.61
C THR A 115 -6.22 4.32 -3.93
N PHE A 116 -5.16 4.17 -4.72
CA PHE A 116 -3.78 4.36 -4.28
C PHE A 116 -3.26 5.68 -4.86
N TYR A 117 -2.84 6.59 -4.01
CA TYR A 117 -2.19 7.84 -4.38
C TYR A 117 -0.69 7.69 -4.27
N VAL A 118 0.00 7.89 -5.36
CA VAL A 118 1.40 7.55 -5.53
C VAL A 118 2.21 8.81 -5.82
N TYR A 119 3.33 8.94 -5.16
CA TYR A 119 4.25 10.05 -5.30
C TYR A 119 5.64 9.58 -5.65
N ARG A 120 6.28 10.28 -6.60
CA ARG A 120 7.67 10.06 -6.99
C ARG A 120 8.57 11.04 -6.24
N GLY A 121 9.26 10.54 -5.22
CA GLY A 121 10.30 11.27 -4.48
C GLY A 121 11.70 10.99 -5.00
N LYS A 122 12.71 11.39 -4.23
CA LYS A 122 14.13 11.15 -4.58
C LYS A 122 14.49 9.67 -4.62
N SER A 123 13.86 8.84 -3.80
CA SER A 123 14.14 7.39 -3.70
C SER A 123 13.22 6.53 -4.57
N GLY A 124 12.42 7.13 -5.43
CA GLY A 124 11.47 6.44 -6.31
C GLY A 124 10.02 6.66 -5.93
N TRP A 125 9.15 5.83 -6.49
CA TRP A 125 7.71 5.88 -6.27
C TRP A 125 7.32 5.20 -4.97
N VAL A 126 6.50 5.89 -4.16
CA VAL A 126 5.93 5.37 -2.91
C VAL A 126 4.41 5.54 -2.93
N ILE A 127 3.70 4.69 -2.20
CA ILE A 127 2.28 4.90 -1.93
C ILE A 127 2.18 5.92 -0.81
N ASN A 128 1.86 7.16 -1.17
CA ASN A 128 1.77 8.27 -0.22
C ASN A 128 0.56 8.11 0.70
N THR A 129 -0.58 7.80 0.12
CA THR A 129 -1.81 7.50 0.85
C THR A 129 -2.68 6.57 0.02
N PHE A 130 -3.66 5.96 0.66
CA PHE A 130 -4.65 5.13 0.01
C PHE A 130 -5.98 5.23 0.74
N ARG A 131 -7.04 4.83 0.09
CA ARG A 131 -8.35 4.69 0.70
C ARG A 131 -9.13 3.57 0.06
N PHE A 132 -10.06 3.02 0.82
CA PHE A 132 -11.11 2.15 0.32
C PHE A 132 -12.41 2.53 1.02
N ASP A 133 -13.47 2.63 0.26
CA ASP A 133 -14.82 3.00 0.71
C ASP A 133 -15.90 2.48 -0.23
N ASP A 134 -17.16 2.64 0.14
CA ASP A 134 -18.32 2.19 -0.64
C ASP A 134 -18.87 3.27 -1.59
N LYS A 135 -18.13 4.35 -1.80
CA LYS A 135 -18.56 5.50 -2.61
C LYS A 135 -18.12 5.39 -4.07
N TRP A 136 -18.26 4.22 -4.67
CA TRP A 136 -17.87 4.00 -6.07
C TRP A 136 -18.62 4.91 -7.05
N HIS A 137 -19.83 5.39 -6.70
CA HIS A 137 -20.59 6.35 -7.50
C HIS A 137 -19.90 7.72 -7.67
N GLU A 138 -18.95 8.07 -6.82
CA GLU A 138 -18.10 9.27 -6.96
C GLU A 138 -16.96 9.10 -7.98
N MET A 139 -16.88 7.95 -8.65
CA MET A 139 -15.86 7.69 -9.69
C MET A 139 -16.30 8.16 -11.09
N PHE A 140 -17.58 8.55 -11.25
CA PHE A 140 -18.16 9.08 -12.49
C PHE A 140 -18.04 10.59 -12.60
#